data_88e9f42b6593379562fa2d848f3e6a72
#
_entry.id   88e9f42b6593379562fa2d848f3e6a72
#
_cell.length_a   1.000
_cell.length_b   1.000
_cell.length_c   1.000
_cell.angle_alpha   90.00
_cell.angle_beta   90.00
_cell.angle_gamma   90.00
#
_symmetry.space_group_name_H-M   'P 1'
#
loop_
_entity.id
_entity.type
_entity.pdbx_description
1 polymer ?
#
loop_
_entity_poly.entity_id
_entity_poly.type
_entity_poly.pdbx_seq_one_letter_code
_entity_poly.pdbx_strand_id
1 'polypeptide(L)'
;MSHLSRMFRRTSCTHRSPFPADSARLSSVCAVALCALVLAACGKSEPPKPDDDPKVSGNTIQFPASVKSLPGIAGEPAKAGGERMLNLPGRLVWNEDKTVRVSTPFAGRVTEVLVQPGATVKAGQPLASLTSPDFGVAQADARKAAADSAVAAKALARQRELYGAGVIAQKELEQSQADAARAAADLQRTQAALRQYGAAAGSDGVNQRFALRSPIDGLVVERNINQGMELRPDQPPAAPLFLITDPTTLWAQVDAAESDLSLFRDGVMVQVVTAAYPGETFTGTVVKIADYVDPTARSIKVRLSVPNPGRRLKAEMFVTARMPAASFEGIAVPSKAVFLADNRNYVFVRTAANTFERRQVRLGVTMPGTTELLEGVKEGETVVTEGNLYLQDILRDATAVNAARAADKK
;
A
#
# COMPACT_ATOMS: atom_id res chain seq x y z
N MET A 1 -8.14 -50.20 1.69
CA MET A 1 -9.30 -50.55 2.52
C MET A 1 -10.20 -49.35 2.55
N SER A 2 -11.17 -49.42 1.73
CA SER A 2 -12.64 -49.49 1.82
C SER A 2 -13.25 -48.15 2.14
N HIS A 3 -13.93 -47.59 1.10
CA HIS A 3 -15.38 -47.52 0.87
C HIS A 3 -16.15 -46.44 1.65
N LEU A 4 -16.81 -45.45 0.97
CA LEU A 4 -18.24 -45.36 0.59
C LEU A 4 -18.49 -43.96 0.00
N SER A 5 -18.75 -43.70 -1.17
CA SER A 5 -19.86 -43.73 -2.15
C SER A 5 -21.28 -43.53 -1.59
N ARG A 6 -21.96 -42.44 -2.02
CA ARG A 6 -23.41 -42.23 -2.29
C ARG A 6 -23.62 -40.80 -2.73
N MET A 7 -23.93 -40.44 -4.00
CA MET A 7 -25.19 -40.69 -4.72
C MET A 7 -26.39 -39.84 -4.23
N PHE A 8 -26.75 -38.78 -5.00
CA PHE A 8 -28.11 -38.25 -5.11
C PHE A 8 -28.26 -37.55 -6.48
N ARG A 9 -28.85 -38.20 -7.36
CA ARG A 9 -30.16 -38.18 -8.05
C ARG A 9 -30.56 -36.85 -8.67
N ARG A 10 -30.64 -36.93 -10.01
CA ARG A 10 -31.39 -36.08 -10.92
C ARG A 10 -32.88 -36.30 -10.75
N THR A 11 -33.69 -35.24 -10.85
CA THR A 11 -35.10 -35.30 -11.21
C THR A 11 -35.35 -34.34 -12.34
N SER A 12 -35.65 -34.94 -13.50
CA SER A 12 -36.25 -34.32 -14.65
C SER A 12 -37.78 -34.36 -14.49
N CYS A 13 -38.44 -33.23 -14.72
CA CYS A 13 -39.89 -33.19 -14.95
C CYS A 13 -40.17 -32.68 -16.36
N THR A 14 -40.55 -33.60 -17.19
CA THR A 14 -41.22 -33.38 -18.46
C THR A 14 -42.70 -33.13 -18.19
N HIS A 15 -43.28 -32.07 -18.77
CA HIS A 15 -44.72 -31.93 -18.88
C HIS A 15 -45.08 -31.77 -20.35
N ARG A 16 -45.68 -32.83 -20.89
CA ARG A 16 -46.43 -32.86 -22.14
C ARG A 16 -47.86 -32.42 -21.83
N SER A 17 -48.43 -31.62 -22.71
CA SER A 17 -49.89 -31.49 -22.85
C SER A 17 -50.31 -31.63 -24.34
N PRO A 18 -51.43 -32.22 -24.60
CA PRO A 18 -51.81 -32.69 -25.94
C PRO A 18 -52.69 -31.70 -26.67
N PHE A 19 -52.56 -31.73 -28.01
CA PHE A 19 -53.51 -31.15 -28.94
C PHE A 19 -54.78 -32.01 -29.01
N PRO A 20 -55.90 -31.41 -29.43
CA PRO A 20 -56.73 -32.09 -30.42
C PRO A 20 -56.91 -31.27 -31.72
N ALA A 21 -56.85 -32.00 -32.82
CA ALA A 21 -57.29 -31.59 -34.12
C ALA A 21 -58.81 -31.66 -34.20
N ASP A 22 -59.39 -30.75 -34.94
CA ASP A 22 -60.41 -30.96 -35.98
C ASP A 22 -61.26 -29.70 -36.15
N SER A 23 -61.19 -29.11 -37.33
CA SER A 23 -62.38 -28.94 -38.19
C SER A 23 -62.00 -28.12 -39.45
N ALA A 24 -61.89 -28.84 -40.47
CA ALA A 24 -61.79 -28.32 -41.87
C ALA A 24 -63.13 -27.84 -42.41
N ARG A 25 -63.02 -26.92 -43.40
CA ARG A 25 -64.05 -26.60 -44.38
C ARG A 25 -65.11 -25.59 -43.97
N LEU A 26 -64.92 -24.38 -44.41
CA LEU A 26 -65.87 -23.57 -45.25
C LEU A 26 -65.37 -22.13 -45.27
N SER A 27 -64.94 -21.66 -46.45
CA SER A 27 -65.10 -20.27 -46.92
C SER A 27 -64.05 -19.91 -47.94
N SER A 28 -64.13 -20.61 -49.10
CA SER A 28 -63.26 -20.32 -50.23
C SER A 28 -63.95 -19.40 -51.27
N VAL A 29 -64.85 -18.53 -50.83
CA VAL A 29 -65.61 -17.67 -51.77
C VAL A 29 -65.56 -16.18 -51.44
N CYS A 30 -65.11 -15.75 -50.20
CA CYS A 30 -65.02 -14.32 -49.89
C CYS A 30 -63.63 -13.67 -50.14
N ALA A 31 -62.64 -14.43 -50.57
CA ALA A 31 -61.25 -13.88 -50.73
C ALA A 31 -60.97 -13.16 -52.04
N VAL A 32 -61.83 -13.31 -53.08
CA VAL A 32 -61.62 -12.71 -54.40
C VAL A 32 -62.27 -11.31 -54.52
N ALA A 33 -63.28 -10.97 -53.72
CA ALA A 33 -63.93 -9.65 -53.75
C ALA A 33 -63.22 -8.58 -52.95
N LEU A 34 -62.32 -8.94 -52.03
CA LEU A 34 -61.60 -7.97 -51.21
C LEU A 34 -60.24 -7.51 -51.77
N CYS A 35 -59.69 -8.23 -52.77
CA CYS A 35 -58.47 -7.83 -53.47
C CYS A 35 -58.64 -6.76 -54.56
N ALA A 36 -59.86 -6.51 -55.03
CA ALA A 36 -60.12 -5.52 -56.09
C ALA A 36 -60.34 -4.08 -55.57
N LEU A 37 -60.50 -3.89 -54.21
CA LEU A 37 -60.72 -2.56 -53.60
C LEU A 37 -59.46 -1.93 -53.04
N VAL A 38 -58.33 -2.62 -52.99
CA VAL A 38 -57.05 -2.12 -52.41
C VAL A 38 -56.14 -1.47 -53.49
N LEU A 39 -56.48 -1.60 -54.77
CA LEU A 39 -55.65 -1.05 -55.86
C LEU A 39 -56.00 0.37 -56.32
N ALA A 40 -56.95 1.05 -55.68
CA ALA A 40 -57.40 2.40 -56.08
C ALA A 40 -56.96 3.50 -55.03
N ALA A 41 -56.09 3.19 -54.10
CA ALA A 41 -55.62 4.19 -53.04
C ALA A 41 -54.12 4.48 -53.14
N CYS A 42 -53.51 4.42 -54.30
CA CYS A 42 -52.16 4.95 -54.51
C CYS A 42 -52.22 6.27 -55.22
N GLY A 43 -52.26 7.34 -54.51
CA GLY A 43 -52.24 8.69 -55.05
C GLY A 43 -52.32 9.81 -54.05
N LYS A 44 -51.60 9.71 -52.89
CA LYS A 44 -51.21 10.89 -52.11
C LYS A 44 -49.70 10.88 -52.05
N SER A 45 -49.06 11.75 -52.81
CA SER A 45 -47.69 12.16 -52.63
C SER A 45 -47.61 12.72 -51.21
N GLU A 46 -46.98 11.92 -50.33
CA GLU A 46 -46.54 12.42 -49.03
C GLU A 46 -45.70 13.69 -49.25
N PRO A 47 -45.93 14.80 -48.52
CA PRO A 47 -45.02 15.93 -48.62
C PRO A 47 -43.60 15.46 -48.30
N PRO A 48 -42.57 16.01 -48.97
CA PRO A 48 -41.19 15.60 -48.70
C PRO A 48 -40.96 15.77 -47.20
N LYS A 49 -40.60 14.67 -46.54
CA LYS A 49 -40.13 14.72 -45.15
C LYS A 49 -39.04 15.79 -45.07
N PRO A 50 -39.08 16.67 -44.08
CA PRO A 50 -37.99 17.60 -43.90
C PRO A 50 -36.68 16.82 -43.93
N ASP A 51 -35.69 17.36 -44.64
CA ASP A 51 -34.37 16.78 -44.83
C ASP A 51 -33.70 16.69 -43.45
N ASP A 52 -33.99 15.62 -42.70
CA ASP A 52 -33.47 15.38 -41.33
C ASP A 52 -32.06 14.84 -41.36
N ASP A 53 -31.45 14.68 -42.54
CA ASP A 53 -30.09 14.19 -42.70
C ASP A 53 -29.08 15.28 -42.28
N PRO A 54 -28.03 14.89 -41.52
CA PRO A 54 -27.01 15.83 -41.12
C PRO A 54 -26.19 16.32 -42.33
N LYS A 55 -25.99 17.62 -42.42
CA LYS A 55 -25.13 18.25 -43.45
C LYS A 55 -23.68 18.19 -43.00
N VAL A 56 -22.82 17.64 -43.88
CA VAL A 56 -21.38 17.53 -43.63
C VAL A 56 -20.62 18.50 -44.53
N SER A 57 -19.79 19.35 -43.94
CA SER A 57 -18.89 20.25 -44.65
C SER A 57 -17.46 20.10 -44.08
N GLY A 58 -16.59 19.42 -44.82
CA GLY A 58 -15.25 19.11 -44.35
C GLY A 58 -15.26 18.26 -43.07
N ASN A 59 -14.76 18.81 -41.98
CA ASN A 59 -14.73 18.15 -40.66
C ASN A 59 -15.93 18.51 -39.77
N THR A 60 -16.91 19.28 -40.28
CA THR A 60 -18.04 19.77 -39.49
C THR A 60 -19.31 19.03 -39.87
N ILE A 61 -20.03 18.57 -38.87
CA ILE A 61 -21.34 17.94 -38.96
C ILE A 61 -22.37 18.89 -38.37
N GLN A 62 -23.38 19.25 -39.14
CA GLN A 62 -24.48 20.08 -38.71
C GLN A 62 -25.79 19.32 -38.82
N PHE A 63 -26.44 19.06 -37.68
CA PHE A 63 -27.78 18.51 -37.64
C PHE A 63 -28.83 19.60 -37.90
N PRO A 64 -29.96 19.26 -38.59
CA PRO A 64 -31.04 20.21 -38.81
C PRO A 64 -31.61 20.80 -37.49
N ALA A 65 -32.08 22.03 -37.55
CA ALA A 65 -32.69 22.70 -36.40
C ALA A 65 -34.00 22.02 -35.93
N SER A 66 -34.61 21.17 -36.79
CA SER A 66 -35.76 20.33 -36.43
C SER A 66 -35.44 19.31 -35.33
N VAL A 67 -34.18 18.88 -35.23
CA VAL A 67 -33.69 17.90 -34.24
C VAL A 67 -33.50 18.61 -32.91
N LYS A 68 -34.49 18.54 -32.04
CA LYS A 68 -34.44 19.20 -30.69
C LYS A 68 -33.53 18.51 -29.68
N SER A 69 -33.23 17.21 -29.85
CA SER A 69 -32.30 16.47 -29.04
C SER A 69 -31.56 15.42 -29.87
N LEU A 70 -30.32 15.18 -29.54
CA LEU A 70 -29.48 14.16 -30.13
C LEU A 70 -29.23 13.06 -29.10
N PRO A 71 -30.17 12.11 -28.95
CA PRO A 71 -30.00 11.02 -27.99
C PRO A 71 -28.76 10.21 -28.35
N GLY A 72 -27.94 9.92 -27.33
CA GLY A 72 -26.69 9.18 -27.52
C GLY A 72 -25.48 10.05 -27.83
N ILE A 73 -25.59 11.37 -27.93
CA ILE A 73 -24.46 12.30 -27.98
C ILE A 73 -24.40 13.10 -26.67
N ALA A 74 -23.41 12.79 -25.84
CA ALA A 74 -23.11 13.56 -24.64
C ALA A 74 -21.75 14.22 -24.75
N GLY A 75 -21.58 15.35 -24.09
CA GLY A 75 -20.33 16.08 -24.06
C GLY A 75 -20.04 16.66 -22.68
N GLU A 76 -18.77 16.82 -22.39
CA GLU A 76 -18.28 17.44 -21.16
C GLU A 76 -17.41 18.65 -21.50
N PRO A 77 -17.42 19.70 -20.67
CA PRO A 77 -16.56 20.86 -20.90
C PRO A 77 -15.10 20.47 -20.67
N ALA A 78 -14.24 20.87 -21.59
CA ALA A 78 -12.80 20.77 -21.48
C ALA A 78 -12.33 21.73 -20.36
N LYS A 79 -11.53 21.23 -19.45
CA LYS A 79 -11.04 21.98 -18.30
C LYS A 79 -9.57 22.32 -18.50
N ALA A 80 -9.14 23.50 -18.02
CA ALA A 80 -7.72 23.75 -17.89
C ALA A 80 -7.07 22.63 -17.07
N GLY A 81 -5.84 22.33 -17.37
CA GLY A 81 -5.09 21.32 -16.64
C GLY A 81 -5.16 21.53 -15.14
N GLY A 82 -5.46 20.48 -14.42
CA GLY A 82 -5.59 20.50 -12.97
C GLY A 82 -4.37 19.86 -12.30
N GLU A 83 -4.25 20.09 -11.01
CA GLU A 83 -3.28 19.36 -10.21
C GLU A 83 -3.61 17.86 -10.23
N ARG A 84 -2.67 17.06 -10.68
CA ARG A 84 -2.74 15.62 -10.53
C ARG A 84 -2.46 15.28 -9.07
N MET A 85 -3.42 14.66 -8.40
CA MET A 85 -3.17 14.07 -7.09
C MET A 85 -2.71 12.62 -7.26
N LEU A 86 -1.47 12.37 -6.89
CA LEU A 86 -0.94 11.01 -6.79
C LEU A 86 -1.48 10.37 -5.51
N ASN A 87 -2.09 9.20 -5.64
CA ASN A 87 -2.60 8.42 -4.52
C ASN A 87 -1.79 7.13 -4.41
N LEU A 88 -1.03 6.97 -3.35
CA LEU A 88 -0.15 5.85 -3.12
C LEU A 88 -0.69 4.99 -1.98
N PRO A 89 -1.00 3.73 -2.24
CA PRO A 89 -1.38 2.80 -1.18
C PRO A 89 -0.19 2.50 -0.29
N GLY A 90 -0.46 2.26 0.99
CA GLY A 90 0.57 1.91 1.94
C GLY A 90 -0.01 1.43 3.26
N ARG A 91 0.88 1.19 4.21
CA ARG A 91 0.52 0.82 5.58
C ARG A 91 1.40 1.53 6.59
N LEU A 92 0.84 1.77 7.76
CA LEU A 92 1.60 2.23 8.92
C LEU A 92 2.36 1.04 9.51
N VAL A 93 3.59 1.29 9.91
CA VAL A 93 4.42 0.33 10.64
C VAL A 93 5.07 1.03 11.83
N TRP A 94 5.56 0.26 12.78
CA TRP A 94 6.31 0.82 13.89
C TRP A 94 7.56 1.54 13.38
N ASN A 95 7.94 2.61 14.06
CA ASN A 95 9.24 3.24 13.85
C ASN A 95 10.32 2.34 14.44
N GLU A 96 11.07 1.64 13.59
CA GLU A 96 12.09 0.67 14.01
C GLU A 96 13.23 1.33 14.80
N ASP A 97 13.51 2.63 14.57
CA ASP A 97 14.52 3.37 15.35
C ASP A 97 14.10 3.58 16.82
N LYS A 98 12.79 3.43 17.09
CA LYS A 98 12.20 3.58 18.43
C LYS A 98 11.53 2.29 18.91
N THR A 99 11.82 1.16 18.26
CA THR A 99 11.21 -0.13 18.56
C THR A 99 12.27 -1.14 18.92
N VAL A 100 12.07 -1.85 20.01
CA VAL A 100 12.97 -2.92 20.46
C VAL A 100 12.20 -4.22 20.61
N ARG A 101 12.78 -5.27 20.04
CA ARG A 101 12.35 -6.64 20.22
C ARG A 101 13.18 -7.28 21.33
N VAL A 102 12.53 -7.51 22.48
CA VAL A 102 13.20 -8.04 23.67
C VAL A 102 13.25 -9.56 23.57
N SER A 103 14.47 -10.11 23.71
CA SER A 103 14.77 -11.54 23.80
C SER A 103 15.51 -11.83 25.10
N THR A 104 15.68 -13.11 25.45
CA THR A 104 16.47 -13.51 26.62
C THR A 104 17.89 -13.92 26.20
N PRO A 105 18.94 -13.51 26.94
CA PRO A 105 20.30 -13.96 26.73
C PRO A 105 20.62 -15.30 27.40
N PHE A 106 19.77 -15.78 28.30
CA PHE A 106 19.95 -17.00 29.07
C PHE A 106 18.82 -18.00 28.86
N ALA A 107 19.17 -19.26 28.91
CA ALA A 107 18.18 -20.33 29.07
C ALA A 107 17.56 -20.25 30.47
N GLY A 108 16.27 -20.56 30.57
CA GLY A 108 15.58 -20.54 31.85
C GLY A 108 14.09 -20.63 31.76
N ARG A 109 13.45 -20.81 32.91
CA ARG A 109 12.01 -20.88 33.04
C ARG A 109 11.46 -19.56 33.56
N VAL A 110 10.40 -19.06 32.91
CA VAL A 110 9.68 -17.85 33.32
C VAL A 110 8.95 -18.12 34.64
N THR A 111 9.27 -17.38 35.67
CA THR A 111 8.62 -17.48 36.99
C THR A 111 7.49 -16.50 37.13
N GLU A 112 7.63 -15.31 36.56
CA GLU A 112 6.65 -14.25 36.69
C GLU A 112 6.71 -13.32 35.48
N VAL A 113 5.54 -12.80 35.03
CA VAL A 113 5.42 -11.75 34.02
C VAL A 113 4.84 -10.51 34.67
N LEU A 114 5.60 -9.41 34.68
CA LEU A 114 5.30 -8.22 35.45
C LEU A 114 4.54 -7.14 34.69
N VAL A 115 4.49 -7.24 33.36
CA VAL A 115 3.86 -6.24 32.50
C VAL A 115 2.89 -6.87 31.50
N GLN A 116 1.88 -6.10 31.13
CA GLN A 116 0.86 -6.50 30.15
C GLN A 116 0.97 -5.63 28.89
N PRO A 117 0.47 -6.09 27.72
CA PRO A 117 0.30 -5.22 26.55
C PRO A 117 -0.51 -3.96 26.92
N GLY A 118 -0.06 -2.81 26.43
CA GLY A 118 -0.62 -1.50 26.75
C GLY A 118 0.02 -0.81 27.95
N ALA A 119 0.88 -1.49 28.73
CA ALA A 119 1.61 -0.86 29.83
C ALA A 119 2.75 0.03 29.31
N THR A 120 2.92 1.20 29.93
CA THR A 120 4.10 2.05 29.69
C THR A 120 5.22 1.61 30.62
N VAL A 121 6.42 1.43 30.09
CA VAL A 121 7.61 0.99 30.80
C VAL A 121 8.76 1.98 30.61
N LYS A 122 9.67 2.00 31.58
CA LYS A 122 10.92 2.78 31.55
C LYS A 122 12.12 1.89 31.25
N ALA A 123 13.16 2.45 30.68
CA ALA A 123 14.43 1.78 30.52
C ALA A 123 14.94 1.23 31.90
N GLY A 124 15.37 -0.03 31.90
CA GLY A 124 15.77 -0.73 33.11
C GLY A 124 14.60 -1.35 33.91
N GLN A 125 13.35 -1.03 33.65
CA GLN A 125 12.20 -1.60 34.37
C GLN A 125 12.09 -3.11 34.08
N PRO A 126 11.88 -3.97 35.10
CA PRO A 126 11.69 -5.39 34.94
C PRO A 126 10.36 -5.68 34.22
N LEU A 127 10.40 -6.55 33.20
CA LEU A 127 9.29 -7.01 32.39
C LEU A 127 8.83 -8.41 32.81
N ALA A 128 9.80 -9.28 33.10
CA ALA A 128 9.58 -10.64 33.57
C ALA A 128 10.74 -11.11 34.43
N SER A 129 10.49 -12.10 35.24
CA SER A 129 11.51 -12.81 36.03
C SER A 129 11.68 -14.23 35.54
N LEU A 130 12.91 -14.68 35.39
CA LEU A 130 13.28 -16.03 34.96
C LEU A 130 14.15 -16.69 36.05
N THR A 131 14.00 -18.00 36.22
CA THR A 131 15.01 -18.82 36.91
C THR A 131 15.93 -19.40 35.84
N SER A 132 17.23 -19.03 35.93
CA SER A 132 18.26 -19.43 34.99
C SER A 132 19.49 -19.99 35.73
N PRO A 133 19.79 -21.29 35.57
CA PRO A 133 21.02 -21.90 36.07
C PRO A 133 22.26 -21.22 35.50
N ASP A 134 22.27 -20.87 34.21
CA ASP A 134 23.41 -20.24 33.55
C ASP A 134 23.72 -18.86 34.13
N PHE A 135 22.67 -18.10 34.48
CA PHE A 135 22.84 -16.82 35.18
C PHE A 135 23.42 -17.02 36.59
N GLY A 136 23.00 -18.10 37.29
CA GLY A 136 23.56 -18.49 38.57
C GLY A 136 25.06 -18.83 38.49
N VAL A 137 25.49 -19.54 37.46
CA VAL A 137 26.91 -19.81 37.19
C VAL A 137 27.67 -18.53 36.92
N ALA A 138 27.16 -17.62 36.11
CA ALA A 138 27.81 -16.32 35.86
C ALA A 138 27.96 -15.48 37.16
N GLN A 139 26.97 -15.52 38.06
CA GLN A 139 27.05 -14.88 39.36
C GLN A 139 28.12 -15.53 40.25
N ALA A 140 28.21 -16.87 40.30
CA ALA A 140 29.19 -17.59 41.07
C ALA A 140 30.63 -17.31 40.58
N ASP A 141 30.84 -17.30 39.25
CA ASP A 141 32.14 -16.98 38.64
C ASP A 141 32.60 -15.56 38.97
N ALA A 142 31.71 -14.57 38.90
CA ALA A 142 32.04 -13.20 39.26
C ALA A 142 32.41 -13.04 40.77
N ARG A 143 31.72 -13.79 41.63
CA ARG A 143 32.06 -13.80 43.08
C ARG A 143 33.40 -14.48 43.37
N LYS A 144 33.64 -15.60 42.71
CA LYS A 144 34.94 -16.28 42.82
C LYS A 144 36.05 -15.35 42.36
N ALA A 145 35.92 -14.74 41.20
CA ALA A 145 36.91 -13.79 40.68
C ALA A 145 37.10 -12.58 41.61
N ALA A 146 36.04 -12.09 42.27
CA ALA A 146 36.16 -11.01 43.26
C ALA A 146 36.93 -11.44 44.49
N ALA A 147 36.69 -12.66 45.00
CA ALA A 147 37.44 -13.19 46.15
C ALA A 147 38.91 -13.42 45.79
N ASP A 148 39.19 -14.02 44.64
CA ASP A 148 40.56 -14.28 44.15
C ASP A 148 41.33 -12.98 43.94
N SER A 149 40.72 -11.96 43.36
CA SER A 149 41.30 -10.62 43.19
C SER A 149 41.61 -9.95 44.53
N ALA A 150 40.70 -10.06 45.51
CA ALA A 150 40.94 -9.51 46.86
C ALA A 150 42.09 -10.19 47.59
N VAL A 151 42.21 -11.54 47.44
CA VAL A 151 43.32 -12.29 48.03
C VAL A 151 44.64 -11.91 47.37
N ALA A 152 44.70 -11.84 46.05
CA ALA A 152 45.88 -11.48 45.28
C ALA A 152 46.34 -10.03 45.60
N ALA A 153 45.38 -9.10 45.71
CA ALA A 153 45.70 -7.71 46.11
C ALA A 153 46.31 -7.60 47.52
N LYS A 154 45.76 -8.36 48.49
CA LYS A 154 46.33 -8.41 49.85
C LYS A 154 47.72 -9.08 49.85
N ALA A 155 47.95 -10.11 49.06
CA ALA A 155 49.26 -10.73 48.92
C ALA A 155 50.27 -9.74 48.32
N LEU A 156 49.91 -9.03 47.27
CA LEU A 156 50.75 -8.01 46.64
C LEU A 156 51.11 -6.88 47.64
N ALA A 157 50.12 -6.40 48.41
CA ALA A 157 50.37 -5.38 49.43
C ALA A 157 51.41 -5.84 50.44
N ARG A 158 51.26 -7.06 50.93
CA ARG A 158 52.24 -7.68 51.87
C ARG A 158 53.62 -7.85 51.23
N GLN A 159 53.70 -8.29 49.95
CA GLN A 159 54.99 -8.45 49.28
C GLN A 159 55.67 -7.10 48.99
N ARG A 160 54.92 -6.05 48.78
CA ARG A 160 55.45 -4.66 48.62
C ARG A 160 56.13 -4.18 49.97
N GLU A 161 55.48 -4.44 51.08
CA GLU A 161 56.05 -4.09 52.43
C GLU A 161 57.32 -4.86 52.70
N LEU A 162 57.32 -6.18 52.46
CA LEU A 162 58.51 -7.03 52.65
C LEU A 162 59.66 -6.66 51.72
N TYR A 163 59.37 -6.30 50.46
CA TYR A 163 60.40 -5.82 49.57
C TYR A 163 60.96 -4.47 49.96
N GLY A 164 60.15 -3.54 50.43
CA GLY A 164 60.56 -2.26 50.98
C GLY A 164 61.45 -2.41 52.28
N ALA A 165 61.23 -3.50 53.06
CA ALA A 165 62.02 -3.86 54.17
C ALA A 165 63.32 -4.68 53.82
N GLY A 166 63.55 -4.98 52.52
CA GLY A 166 64.68 -5.75 52.03
C GLY A 166 64.64 -7.26 52.34
N VAL A 167 63.46 -7.79 52.68
CA VAL A 167 63.30 -9.21 53.09
C VAL A 167 63.14 -10.17 51.96
N ILE A 168 62.59 -9.71 50.79
CA ILE A 168 62.33 -10.55 49.61
C ILE A 168 63.04 -10.03 48.36
N ALA A 169 63.24 -10.92 47.40
CA ALA A 169 63.84 -10.59 46.11
C ALA A 169 62.85 -9.89 45.16
N GLN A 170 63.35 -9.04 44.29
CA GLN A 170 62.56 -8.35 43.27
C GLN A 170 61.66 -9.30 42.42
N LYS A 171 62.19 -10.48 42.10
CA LYS A 171 61.44 -11.52 41.34
C LYS A 171 60.13 -11.93 42.03
N GLU A 172 60.17 -12.04 43.39
CA GLU A 172 58.97 -12.39 44.17
C GLU A 172 57.91 -11.30 44.15
N LEU A 173 58.32 -10.03 44.17
CA LEU A 173 57.45 -8.87 44.03
C LEU A 173 56.83 -8.85 42.64
N GLU A 174 57.66 -9.03 41.58
CA GLU A 174 57.18 -9.04 40.19
C GLU A 174 56.18 -10.19 39.96
N GLN A 175 56.43 -11.37 40.51
CA GLN A 175 55.51 -12.48 40.47
C GLN A 175 54.16 -12.13 41.11
N SER A 176 54.19 -11.55 42.31
CA SER A 176 52.97 -11.14 43.01
C SER A 176 52.20 -10.00 42.27
N GLN A 177 52.94 -9.12 41.60
CA GLN A 177 52.32 -8.08 40.75
C GLN A 177 51.59 -8.71 39.56
N ALA A 178 52.24 -9.70 38.90
CA ALA A 178 51.64 -10.40 37.77
C ALA A 178 50.40 -11.23 38.20
N ASP A 179 50.43 -11.83 39.37
CA ASP A 179 49.31 -12.61 39.92
C ASP A 179 48.10 -11.66 40.24
N ALA A 180 48.37 -10.54 40.88
CA ALA A 180 47.34 -9.55 41.18
C ALA A 180 46.73 -8.94 39.91
N ALA A 181 47.58 -8.68 38.90
CA ALA A 181 47.11 -8.17 37.62
C ALA A 181 46.21 -9.18 36.89
N ARG A 182 46.56 -10.48 36.88
CA ARG A 182 45.73 -11.55 36.31
C ARG A 182 44.38 -11.69 37.00
N ALA A 183 44.37 -11.70 38.33
CA ALA A 183 43.16 -11.80 39.13
C ALA A 183 42.24 -10.57 38.95
N ALA A 184 42.83 -9.37 38.85
CA ALA A 184 42.05 -8.14 38.54
C ALA A 184 41.44 -8.15 37.15
N ALA A 185 42.18 -8.65 36.16
CA ALA A 185 41.66 -8.79 34.78
C ALA A 185 40.50 -9.80 34.69
N ASP A 186 40.60 -10.92 35.41
CA ASP A 186 39.52 -11.92 35.46
C ASP A 186 38.26 -11.37 36.16
N LEU A 187 38.45 -10.63 37.24
CA LEU A 187 37.34 -9.89 37.91
C LEU A 187 36.67 -8.91 36.95
N GLN A 188 37.45 -8.12 36.21
CA GLN A 188 36.91 -7.18 35.23
C GLN A 188 36.09 -7.90 34.13
N ARG A 189 36.61 -9.01 33.62
CA ARG A 189 35.93 -9.85 32.59
C ARG A 189 34.59 -10.35 33.11
N THR A 190 34.57 -10.99 34.28
CA THR A 190 33.34 -11.58 34.84
C THR A 190 32.30 -10.53 35.23
N GLN A 191 32.74 -9.39 35.80
CA GLN A 191 31.86 -8.26 36.07
C GLN A 191 31.30 -7.61 34.81
N ALA A 192 32.11 -7.50 33.74
CA ALA A 192 31.64 -6.96 32.46
C ALA A 192 30.54 -7.86 31.83
N ALA A 193 30.71 -9.19 31.91
CA ALA A 193 29.69 -10.14 31.50
C ALA A 193 28.36 -9.94 32.26
N LEU A 194 28.41 -9.81 33.60
CA LEU A 194 27.17 -9.55 34.38
C LEU A 194 26.54 -8.21 34.05
N ARG A 195 27.33 -7.13 33.89
CA ARG A 195 26.80 -5.80 33.55
C ARG A 195 26.11 -5.79 32.20
N GLN A 196 26.63 -6.53 31.19
CA GLN A 196 26.01 -6.67 29.91
C GLN A 196 24.54 -7.18 29.99
N TYR A 197 24.25 -7.96 31.03
CA TYR A 197 22.91 -8.50 31.28
C TYR A 197 22.09 -7.66 32.28
N GLY A 198 22.52 -6.45 32.59
CA GLY A 198 21.83 -5.54 33.52
C GLY A 198 21.82 -6.00 34.97
N ALA A 199 22.71 -6.93 35.34
CA ALA A 199 22.87 -7.37 36.71
C ALA A 199 23.96 -6.56 37.41
N ALA A 200 23.65 -6.01 38.60
CA ALA A 200 24.67 -5.40 39.45
C ALA A 200 25.52 -6.50 40.12
N ALA A 201 26.84 -6.30 40.08
CA ALA A 201 27.74 -7.13 40.84
C ALA A 201 27.60 -6.75 42.33
N GLY A 202 26.72 -7.39 43.08
CA GLY A 202 26.54 -7.04 44.48
C GLY A 202 25.22 -7.46 45.12
N SER A 203 24.36 -8.17 44.41
CA SER A 203 23.15 -8.74 45.02
C SER A 203 23.51 -9.85 46.01
N ASP A 204 22.85 -9.87 47.18
CA ASP A 204 23.02 -10.86 48.26
C ASP A 204 22.75 -12.31 47.75
N GLY A 205 23.80 -13.05 47.46
CA GLY A 205 23.72 -14.46 47.11
C GLY A 205 23.66 -14.77 45.59
N VAL A 206 24.00 -16.01 45.25
CA VAL A 206 23.71 -16.59 43.94
C VAL A 206 22.26 -17.04 43.97
N ASN A 207 21.36 -16.37 43.24
CA ASN A 207 19.92 -16.61 43.37
C ASN A 207 19.26 -17.14 42.10
N GLN A 208 20.01 -17.35 41.01
CA GLN A 208 19.53 -17.82 39.71
C GLN A 208 18.37 -16.99 39.09
N ARG A 209 17.95 -15.90 39.77
CA ARG A 209 16.86 -15.04 39.29
C ARG A 209 17.40 -14.00 38.33
N PHE A 210 17.01 -14.10 37.11
CA PHE A 210 17.30 -13.13 36.06
C PHE A 210 16.06 -12.27 35.79
N ALA A 211 16.21 -10.95 35.90
CA ALA A 211 15.14 -10.02 35.53
C ALA A 211 15.35 -9.54 34.10
N LEU A 212 14.44 -9.94 33.22
CA LEU A 212 14.37 -9.42 31.84
C LEU A 212 13.87 -7.98 31.93
N ARG A 213 14.66 -7.02 31.43
CA ARG A 213 14.39 -5.58 31.59
C ARG A 213 14.14 -4.92 30.25
N SER A 214 13.37 -3.81 30.28
CA SER A 214 13.20 -2.96 29.10
C SER A 214 14.50 -2.22 28.78
N PRO A 215 15.01 -2.25 27.56
CA PRO A 215 16.18 -1.46 27.18
C PRO A 215 15.85 0.00 26.89
N ILE A 216 14.57 0.34 26.63
CA ILE A 216 14.10 1.68 26.28
C ILE A 216 12.86 2.07 27.09
N ASP A 217 12.57 3.37 27.13
CA ASP A 217 11.25 3.88 27.53
C ASP A 217 10.24 3.62 26.39
N GLY A 218 9.04 3.17 26.72
CA GLY A 218 8.05 2.92 25.66
C GLY A 218 6.78 2.23 26.15
N LEU A 219 5.97 1.84 25.17
CA LEU A 219 4.75 1.07 25.36
C LEU A 219 5.02 -0.38 25.01
N VAL A 220 4.58 -1.30 25.87
CA VAL A 220 4.55 -2.74 25.54
C VAL A 220 3.42 -2.99 24.56
N VAL A 221 3.77 -3.34 23.33
CA VAL A 221 2.79 -3.59 22.26
C VAL A 221 2.40 -5.05 22.19
N GLU A 222 3.43 -5.92 22.27
CA GLU A 222 3.24 -7.36 22.22
C GLU A 222 3.91 -8.05 23.39
N ARG A 223 3.31 -9.12 23.82
CA ARG A 223 3.82 -10.01 24.85
C ARG A 223 3.61 -11.46 24.42
N ASN A 224 4.70 -12.13 24.08
CA ASN A 224 4.70 -13.53 23.63
C ASN A 224 5.41 -14.44 24.67
N ILE A 225 5.20 -14.16 25.94
CA ILE A 225 5.79 -14.87 27.06
C ILE A 225 4.72 -15.16 28.11
N ASN A 226 4.76 -16.38 28.68
CA ASN A 226 3.84 -16.81 29.73
C ASN A 226 4.61 -17.39 30.91
N GLN A 227 4.00 -17.34 32.09
CA GLN A 227 4.54 -18.00 33.28
C GLN A 227 4.67 -19.51 33.05
N GLY A 228 5.78 -20.09 33.47
CA GLY A 228 6.10 -21.51 33.26
C GLY A 228 6.77 -21.83 31.92
N MET A 229 6.78 -20.88 30.98
CA MET A 229 7.42 -21.07 29.66
C MET A 229 8.93 -21.28 29.83
N GLU A 230 9.49 -22.24 29.11
CA GLU A 230 10.93 -22.47 29.01
C GLU A 230 11.49 -21.67 27.84
N LEU A 231 12.50 -20.89 28.08
CA LEU A 231 13.17 -20.06 27.10
C LEU A 231 14.58 -20.60 26.82
N ARG A 232 14.97 -20.58 25.55
CA ARG A 232 16.29 -21.03 25.08
C ARG A 232 16.84 -20.03 24.06
N PRO A 233 18.00 -19.43 24.29
CA PRO A 233 18.59 -18.47 23.35
C PRO A 233 18.99 -19.10 22.01
N ASP A 234 19.37 -20.40 22.01
CA ASP A 234 19.70 -21.20 20.83
C ASP A 234 18.48 -21.61 19.99
N GLN A 235 17.28 -21.51 20.53
CA GLN A 235 16.02 -21.79 19.88
C GLN A 235 15.05 -20.60 20.14
N PRO A 236 15.34 -19.44 19.57
CA PRO A 236 14.50 -18.27 19.79
C PRO A 236 13.08 -18.53 19.27
N PRO A 237 12.04 -18.08 19.98
CA PRO A 237 10.67 -18.16 19.49
C PRO A 237 10.51 -17.36 18.19
N ALA A 238 9.55 -17.73 17.35
CA ALA A 238 9.26 -17.06 16.09
C ALA A 238 8.90 -15.57 16.26
N ALA A 239 8.38 -15.18 17.44
CA ALA A 239 8.07 -13.81 17.81
C ALA A 239 8.93 -13.35 19.01
N PRO A 240 9.25 -12.06 19.12
CA PRO A 240 9.98 -11.51 20.25
C PRO A 240 9.17 -11.70 21.55
N LEU A 241 9.86 -11.88 22.68
CA LEU A 241 9.18 -12.04 23.99
C LEU A 241 8.33 -10.83 24.34
N PHE A 242 8.86 -9.65 24.08
CA PHE A 242 8.15 -8.37 24.15
C PHE A 242 8.52 -7.51 22.96
N LEU A 243 7.54 -6.78 22.43
CA LEU A 243 7.74 -5.66 21.51
C LEU A 243 7.46 -4.37 22.27
N ILE A 244 8.48 -3.52 22.38
CA ILE A 244 8.40 -2.23 23.08
C ILE A 244 8.73 -1.13 22.10
N THR A 245 7.88 -0.11 22.03
CA THR A 245 8.03 0.99 21.07
C THR A 245 7.54 2.32 21.65
N ASP A 246 8.02 3.41 21.06
CA ASP A 246 7.41 4.73 21.23
C ASP A 246 6.37 4.95 20.11
N PRO A 247 5.06 4.84 20.41
CA PRO A 247 4.01 4.96 19.42
C PRO A 247 3.68 6.40 18.99
N THR A 248 4.42 7.41 19.50
CA THR A 248 4.20 8.82 19.17
C THR A 248 4.64 9.19 17.76
N THR A 249 5.38 8.30 17.10
CA THR A 249 5.80 8.43 15.72
C THR A 249 5.71 7.06 15.04
N LEU A 250 5.01 7.00 13.92
CA LEU A 250 4.91 5.80 13.08
C LEU A 250 5.61 6.05 11.75
N TRP A 251 5.97 4.99 11.06
CA TRP A 251 6.34 5.05 9.67
C TRP A 251 5.17 4.63 8.79
N ALA A 252 4.92 5.38 7.71
CA ALA A 252 4.09 4.91 6.63
C ALA A 252 4.99 4.39 5.52
N GLN A 253 4.85 3.12 5.16
CA GLN A 253 5.48 2.52 4.01
C GLN A 253 4.49 2.57 2.86
N VAL A 254 4.79 3.35 1.84
CA VAL A 254 3.94 3.52 0.66
C VAL A 254 4.63 2.99 -0.58
N ASP A 255 3.82 2.53 -1.53
CA ASP A 255 4.27 1.94 -2.77
C ASP A 255 4.18 2.98 -3.89
N ALA A 256 5.33 3.42 -4.40
CA ALA A 256 5.44 4.34 -5.52
C ALA A 256 5.80 3.60 -6.81
N ALA A 257 5.21 3.99 -7.94
CA ALA A 257 5.62 3.49 -9.24
C ALA A 257 6.98 4.10 -9.65
N GLU A 258 7.73 3.40 -10.49
CA GLU A 258 9.01 3.89 -11.02
C GLU A 258 8.87 5.24 -11.74
N SER A 259 7.75 5.44 -12.46
CA SER A 259 7.44 6.69 -13.16
C SER A 259 7.29 7.90 -12.23
N ASP A 260 6.92 7.67 -10.98
CA ASP A 260 6.63 8.72 -10.01
C ASP A 260 7.83 9.04 -9.10
N LEU A 261 8.94 8.29 -9.26
CA LEU A 261 10.12 8.39 -8.39
C LEU A 261 10.70 9.82 -8.33
N SER A 262 10.68 10.54 -9.44
CA SER A 262 11.19 11.92 -9.53
C SER A 262 10.45 12.92 -8.64
N LEU A 263 9.23 12.58 -8.18
CA LEU A 263 8.41 13.42 -7.31
C LEU A 263 8.83 13.31 -5.84
N PHE A 264 9.55 12.25 -5.49
CA PHE A 264 9.97 12.01 -4.11
C PHE A 264 11.38 12.53 -3.85
N ARG A 265 11.53 13.25 -2.77
CA ARG A 265 12.81 13.69 -2.21
C ARG A 265 12.69 13.66 -0.68
N ASP A 266 13.80 13.47 -0.01
CA ASP A 266 13.84 13.54 1.45
C ASP A 266 13.31 14.90 1.93
N GLY A 267 12.47 14.88 2.95
CA GLY A 267 11.84 16.07 3.52
C GLY A 267 10.54 16.52 2.84
N VAL A 268 10.12 15.92 1.73
CA VAL A 268 8.84 16.26 1.11
C VAL A 268 7.67 15.88 2.03
N MET A 269 6.76 16.82 2.22
CA MET A 269 5.53 16.59 2.99
C MET A 269 4.47 15.93 2.12
N VAL A 270 3.82 14.90 2.66
CA VAL A 270 2.81 14.09 1.99
C VAL A 270 1.59 13.99 2.91
N GLN A 271 0.41 14.14 2.37
CA GLN A 271 -0.82 13.94 3.11
C GLN A 271 -1.10 12.45 3.26
N VAL A 272 -1.37 12.00 4.47
CA VAL A 272 -1.71 10.61 4.78
C VAL A 272 -3.15 10.54 5.25
N VAL A 273 -3.97 9.76 4.58
CA VAL A 273 -5.38 9.54 4.93
C VAL A 273 -5.62 8.06 5.21
N THR A 274 -6.57 7.79 6.09
CA THR A 274 -6.95 6.41 6.44
C THR A 274 -8.46 6.29 6.56
N ALA A 275 -8.99 5.12 6.23
CA ALA A 275 -10.42 4.84 6.37
C ALA A 275 -10.91 4.89 7.84
N ALA A 276 -9.99 4.69 8.80
CA ALA A 276 -10.33 4.78 10.22
C ALA A 276 -10.74 6.19 10.68
N TYR A 277 -10.31 7.23 9.97
CA TYR A 277 -10.62 8.65 10.28
C TYR A 277 -11.04 9.36 8.99
N PRO A 278 -12.28 9.16 8.52
CA PRO A 278 -12.78 9.78 7.30
C PRO A 278 -12.77 11.31 7.42
N GLY A 279 -12.24 11.99 6.39
CA GLY A 279 -12.18 13.46 6.35
C GLY A 279 -11.01 14.08 7.13
N GLU A 280 -10.25 13.30 7.89
CA GLU A 280 -9.05 13.79 8.55
C GLU A 280 -7.80 13.50 7.70
N THR A 281 -6.87 14.44 7.73
CA THR A 281 -5.59 14.33 7.04
C THR A 281 -4.46 14.41 8.04
N PHE A 282 -3.55 13.43 7.99
CA PHE A 282 -2.31 13.42 8.76
C PHE A 282 -1.18 13.84 7.84
N THR A 283 -0.15 14.47 8.37
CA THR A 283 1.03 14.86 7.60
C THR A 283 2.13 13.83 7.79
N GLY A 284 2.62 13.28 6.70
CA GLY A 284 3.84 12.46 6.68
C GLY A 284 4.97 13.21 6.00
N THR A 285 6.21 12.99 6.42
CA THR A 285 7.41 13.53 5.79
C THR A 285 8.24 12.39 5.23
N VAL A 286 8.67 12.49 3.96
CA VAL A 286 9.56 11.50 3.34
C VAL A 286 10.89 11.47 4.08
N VAL A 287 11.27 10.29 4.59
CA VAL A 287 12.55 10.10 5.32
C VAL A 287 13.49 9.17 4.60
N LYS A 288 12.97 8.29 3.75
CA LYS A 288 13.80 7.39 2.94
C LYS A 288 13.04 6.86 1.74
N ILE A 289 13.72 6.81 0.61
CA ILE A 289 13.30 6.14 -0.61
C ILE A 289 14.16 4.88 -0.74
N ALA A 290 13.56 3.73 -1.01
CA ALA A 290 14.32 2.50 -1.19
C ALA A 290 15.18 2.55 -2.46
N ASP A 291 16.38 1.99 -2.37
CA ASP A 291 17.34 1.97 -3.49
C ASP A 291 17.10 0.77 -4.44
N TYR A 292 15.98 0.08 -4.32
CA TYR A 292 15.61 -1.06 -5.16
C TYR A 292 14.11 -1.06 -5.46
N VAL A 293 13.76 -1.68 -6.59
CA VAL A 293 12.37 -1.93 -6.99
C VAL A 293 11.96 -3.32 -6.51
N ASP A 294 10.85 -3.42 -5.79
CA ASP A 294 10.28 -4.71 -5.43
C ASP A 294 9.78 -5.43 -6.69
N PRO A 295 10.37 -6.56 -7.09
CA PRO A 295 10.03 -7.23 -8.34
C PRO A 295 8.62 -7.82 -8.33
N THR A 296 8.06 -8.10 -7.16
CA THR A 296 6.72 -8.67 -7.01
C THR A 296 5.65 -7.59 -7.14
N ALA A 297 5.83 -6.49 -6.43
CA ALA A 297 4.90 -5.37 -6.44
C ALA A 297 5.18 -4.39 -7.60
N ARG A 298 6.35 -4.45 -8.25
CA ARG A 298 6.86 -3.49 -9.24
C ARG A 298 6.75 -2.05 -8.73
N SER A 299 7.11 -1.86 -7.47
CA SER A 299 7.02 -0.58 -6.77
C SER A 299 8.29 -0.31 -5.99
N ILE A 300 8.54 0.97 -5.73
CA ILE A 300 9.60 1.43 -4.86
C ILE A 300 8.98 1.79 -3.53
N LYS A 301 9.54 1.25 -2.44
CA LYS A 301 9.06 1.56 -1.09
C LYS A 301 9.53 2.95 -0.69
N VAL A 302 8.60 3.84 -0.42
CA VAL A 302 8.86 5.15 0.16
C VAL A 302 8.43 5.16 1.62
N ARG A 303 9.33 5.55 2.50
CA ARG A 303 9.08 5.62 3.94
C ARG A 303 8.79 7.06 4.34
N LEU A 304 7.66 7.25 4.99
CA LEU A 304 7.24 8.54 5.53
C LEU A 304 7.27 8.46 7.07
N SER A 305 7.75 9.51 7.72
CA SER A 305 7.59 9.70 9.16
C SER A 305 6.27 10.39 9.43
N VAL A 306 5.41 9.77 10.22
CA VAL A 306 4.06 10.28 10.56
C VAL A 306 3.99 10.52 12.07
N PRO A 307 3.90 11.78 12.54
CA PRO A 307 3.68 12.11 13.94
C PRO A 307 2.34 11.58 14.44
N ASN A 308 2.34 10.99 15.63
CA ASN A 308 1.15 10.40 16.25
C ASN A 308 1.08 10.73 17.76
N PRO A 309 1.12 12.01 18.18
CA PRO A 309 1.20 12.39 19.58
C PRO A 309 0.00 11.89 20.41
N GLY A 310 -1.17 11.84 19.80
CA GLY A 310 -2.40 11.32 20.42
C GLY A 310 -2.55 9.80 20.37
N ARG A 311 -1.59 9.07 19.80
CA ARG A 311 -1.62 7.60 19.64
C ARG A 311 -2.89 7.07 18.95
N ARG A 312 -3.49 7.90 18.09
CA ARG A 312 -4.73 7.59 17.37
C ARG A 312 -4.44 6.59 16.24
N LEU A 313 -3.40 6.83 15.49
CA LEU A 313 -2.94 5.93 14.46
C LEU A 313 -2.34 4.67 15.09
N LYS A 314 -2.58 3.52 14.46
CA LYS A 314 -2.04 2.23 14.89
C LYS A 314 -1.17 1.65 13.78
N ALA A 315 -0.13 0.92 14.16
CA ALA A 315 0.60 0.12 13.19
C ALA A 315 -0.33 -0.88 12.50
N GLU A 316 0.02 -1.30 11.30
CA GLU A 316 -0.72 -2.16 10.39
C GLU A 316 -2.03 -1.53 9.84
N MET A 317 -2.37 -0.28 10.16
CA MET A 317 -3.46 0.42 9.48
C MET A 317 -3.09 0.69 8.02
N PHE A 318 -4.02 0.42 7.11
CA PHE A 318 -3.89 0.84 5.72
C PHE A 318 -4.08 2.34 5.60
N VAL A 319 -3.25 2.94 4.79
CA VAL A 319 -3.25 4.38 4.51
C VAL A 319 -3.12 4.63 3.01
N THR A 320 -3.55 5.81 2.59
CA THR A 320 -3.25 6.34 1.26
C THR A 320 -2.46 7.63 1.45
N ALA A 321 -1.26 7.65 0.90
CA ALA A 321 -0.48 8.87 0.82
C ALA A 321 -0.92 9.67 -0.41
N ARG A 322 -1.20 10.97 -0.23
CA ARG A 322 -1.64 11.88 -1.28
C ARG A 322 -0.65 13.02 -1.42
N MET A 323 -0.20 13.24 -2.64
CA MET A 323 0.66 14.37 -2.95
C MET A 323 0.34 14.95 -4.32
N PRO A 324 0.53 16.25 -4.54
CA PRO A 324 0.41 16.80 -5.87
C PRO A 324 1.51 16.22 -6.76
N ALA A 325 1.12 15.68 -7.91
CA ALA A 325 2.03 15.38 -9.01
C ALA A 325 2.12 16.59 -9.93
N ALA A 326 2.97 16.51 -10.97
CA ALA A 326 3.07 17.57 -11.95
C ALA A 326 1.68 17.96 -12.49
N SER A 327 1.38 19.25 -12.52
CA SER A 327 0.18 19.79 -13.14
C SER A 327 0.20 19.53 -14.64
N PHE A 328 -0.97 19.30 -15.24
CA PHE A 328 -1.10 19.37 -16.69
C PHE A 328 -0.91 20.80 -17.16
N GLU A 329 -0.09 21.00 -18.17
CA GLU A 329 0.06 22.31 -18.83
C GLU A 329 -1.01 22.53 -19.90
N GLY A 330 -1.62 21.43 -20.40
CA GLY A 330 -2.62 21.41 -21.44
C GLY A 330 -4.05 21.37 -20.94
N ILE A 331 -4.97 21.01 -21.81
CA ILE A 331 -6.41 20.89 -21.53
C ILE A 331 -6.73 19.44 -21.13
N ALA A 332 -7.36 19.24 -19.99
CA ALA A 332 -7.81 17.94 -19.52
C ALA A 332 -9.19 17.60 -20.11
N VAL A 333 -9.29 16.44 -20.79
CA VAL A 333 -10.54 15.90 -21.31
C VAL A 333 -10.73 14.45 -20.86
N PRO A 334 -11.98 13.96 -20.74
CA PRO A 334 -12.21 12.53 -20.54
C PRO A 334 -11.59 11.69 -21.64
N SER A 335 -10.85 10.62 -21.28
CA SER A 335 -10.14 9.78 -22.27
C SER A 335 -11.07 9.18 -23.32
N LYS A 336 -12.34 8.95 -22.96
CA LYS A 336 -13.39 8.48 -23.89
C LYS A 336 -13.75 9.48 -25.02
N ALA A 337 -13.36 10.75 -24.88
CA ALA A 337 -13.56 11.77 -25.90
C ALA A 337 -12.55 11.68 -27.04
N VAL A 338 -11.39 11.07 -26.80
CA VAL A 338 -10.31 10.96 -27.78
C VAL A 338 -10.44 9.67 -28.56
N PHE A 339 -10.30 9.77 -29.88
CA PHE A 339 -10.33 8.61 -30.77
C PHE A 339 -9.24 8.70 -31.83
N LEU A 340 -8.82 7.55 -32.32
CA LEU A 340 -7.80 7.40 -33.37
C LEU A 340 -8.50 7.23 -34.72
N ALA A 341 -8.12 8.04 -35.70
CA ALA A 341 -8.50 7.86 -37.10
C ALA A 341 -7.32 8.23 -38.00
N ASP A 342 -7.08 7.49 -39.07
CA ASP A 342 -5.99 7.73 -40.02
C ASP A 342 -4.62 7.94 -39.35
N ASN A 343 -4.34 7.17 -38.32
CA ASN A 343 -3.12 7.24 -37.49
C ASN A 343 -2.89 8.61 -36.79
N ARG A 344 -3.98 9.35 -36.54
CA ARG A 344 -3.98 10.64 -35.83
C ARG A 344 -5.07 10.65 -34.77
N ASN A 345 -4.83 11.40 -33.71
CA ASN A 345 -5.79 11.56 -32.61
C ASN A 345 -6.74 12.71 -32.90
N TYR A 346 -8.02 12.50 -32.66
CA TYR A 346 -9.08 13.46 -32.87
C TYR A 346 -10.02 13.52 -31.68
N VAL A 347 -10.74 14.63 -31.58
CA VAL A 347 -11.92 14.81 -30.72
C VAL A 347 -13.03 15.47 -31.55
N PHE A 348 -14.28 15.28 -31.12
CA PHE A 348 -15.37 16.11 -31.60
C PHE A 348 -15.64 17.23 -30.61
N VAL A 349 -15.65 18.47 -31.09
CA VAL A 349 -15.97 19.66 -30.31
C VAL A 349 -17.35 20.16 -30.73
N ARG A 350 -18.23 20.38 -29.76
CA ARG A 350 -19.53 21.00 -30.01
C ARG A 350 -19.33 22.50 -30.16
N THR A 351 -19.44 23.03 -31.35
CA THR A 351 -19.29 24.47 -31.66
C THR A 351 -20.60 25.24 -31.56
N ALA A 352 -21.75 24.57 -31.74
CA ALA A 352 -23.10 25.10 -31.53
C ALA A 352 -24.05 23.97 -31.10
N ALA A 353 -25.31 24.29 -30.78
CA ALA A 353 -26.27 23.33 -30.24
C ALA A 353 -26.36 22.01 -31.06
N ASN A 354 -26.33 22.11 -32.38
CA ASN A 354 -26.45 20.96 -33.32
C ASN A 354 -25.24 20.85 -34.25
N THR A 355 -24.07 21.44 -33.88
CA THR A 355 -22.89 21.47 -34.74
C THR A 355 -21.70 20.88 -34.02
N PHE A 356 -21.06 19.91 -34.67
CA PHE A 356 -19.91 19.20 -34.15
C PHE A 356 -18.77 19.30 -35.16
N GLU A 357 -17.58 19.60 -34.67
CA GLU A 357 -16.37 19.72 -35.47
C GLU A 357 -15.35 18.67 -35.06
N ARG A 358 -14.86 17.85 -35.99
CA ARG A 358 -13.75 16.94 -35.75
C ARG A 358 -12.45 17.73 -35.82
N ARG A 359 -11.74 17.79 -34.70
CA ARG A 359 -10.43 18.45 -34.60
C ARG A 359 -9.33 17.47 -34.32
N GLN A 360 -8.22 17.61 -35.02
CA GLN A 360 -6.99 16.90 -34.69
C GLN A 360 -6.41 17.47 -33.40
N VAL A 361 -5.93 16.58 -32.54
CA VAL A 361 -5.34 16.96 -31.25
C VAL A 361 -3.97 16.33 -31.06
N ARG A 362 -3.12 17.02 -30.32
CA ARG A 362 -1.85 16.47 -29.84
C ARG A 362 -2.02 16.08 -28.38
N LEU A 363 -1.78 14.80 -28.10
CA LEU A 363 -1.90 14.27 -26.75
C LEU A 363 -0.67 14.60 -25.92
N GLY A 364 -0.84 14.91 -24.67
CA GLY A 364 0.14 14.94 -23.62
C GLY A 364 0.07 13.67 -22.78
N VAL A 365 0.01 13.81 -21.46
CA VAL A 365 -0.06 12.70 -20.52
C VAL A 365 -1.46 12.08 -20.54
N THR A 366 -1.53 10.75 -20.63
CA THR A 366 -2.79 9.99 -20.51
C THR A 366 -2.83 9.27 -19.18
N MET A 367 -3.95 9.41 -18.48
CA MET A 367 -4.21 8.76 -17.19
C MET A 367 -5.52 7.99 -17.21
N PRO A 368 -5.79 7.11 -16.25
CA PRO A 368 -7.09 6.46 -16.12
C PRO A 368 -8.23 7.50 -16.07
N GLY A 369 -9.06 7.49 -17.11
CA GLY A 369 -10.22 8.37 -17.21
C GLY A 369 -9.99 9.78 -17.77
N THR A 370 -8.76 10.28 -17.86
CA THR A 370 -8.45 11.65 -18.32
C THR A 370 -7.22 11.67 -19.23
N THR A 371 -7.29 12.43 -20.31
CA THR A 371 -6.18 12.63 -21.24
C THR A 371 -5.90 14.13 -21.37
N GLU A 372 -4.64 14.49 -21.35
CA GLU A 372 -4.18 15.85 -21.62
C GLU A 372 -4.12 16.10 -23.11
N LEU A 373 -4.64 17.23 -23.53
CA LEU A 373 -4.52 17.76 -24.88
C LEU A 373 -3.60 18.99 -24.84
N LEU A 374 -2.46 18.89 -25.52
CA LEU A 374 -1.52 20.00 -25.65
C LEU A 374 -1.96 21.01 -26.70
N GLU A 375 -2.70 20.54 -27.72
CA GLU A 375 -3.17 21.36 -28.82
C GLU A 375 -4.54 20.82 -29.35
N GLY A 376 -5.37 21.72 -29.92
CA GLY A 376 -6.57 21.40 -30.66
C GLY A 376 -7.88 21.75 -29.95
N VAL A 377 -7.88 21.95 -28.64
CA VAL A 377 -9.09 22.31 -27.85
C VAL A 377 -8.74 23.47 -26.90
N LYS A 378 -9.70 24.33 -26.64
CA LYS A 378 -9.58 25.44 -25.69
C LYS A 378 -10.37 25.13 -24.43
N GLU A 379 -9.99 25.79 -23.33
CA GLU A 379 -10.72 25.70 -22.07
C GLU A 379 -12.18 26.14 -22.25
N GLY A 380 -13.11 25.38 -21.66
CA GLY A 380 -14.55 25.64 -21.74
C GLY A 380 -15.23 25.11 -22.98
N GLU A 381 -14.52 24.67 -24.03
CA GLU A 381 -15.13 24.01 -25.18
C GLU A 381 -15.72 22.66 -24.76
N THR A 382 -16.90 22.32 -25.25
CA THR A 382 -17.55 21.05 -24.97
C THR A 382 -17.03 19.96 -25.91
N VAL A 383 -16.34 18.97 -25.37
CA VAL A 383 -15.90 17.79 -26.13
C VAL A 383 -16.91 16.66 -25.99
N VAL A 384 -17.18 15.98 -27.10
CA VAL A 384 -18.11 14.84 -27.13
C VAL A 384 -17.45 13.65 -26.43
N THR A 385 -18.15 13.08 -25.46
CA THR A 385 -17.70 11.92 -24.68
C THR A 385 -18.48 10.65 -24.99
N GLU A 386 -19.69 10.79 -25.57
CA GLU A 386 -20.51 9.67 -26.04
C GLU A 386 -21.04 9.99 -27.45
N GLY A 387 -21.17 8.97 -28.29
CA GLY A 387 -21.61 9.13 -29.68
C GLY A 387 -20.50 9.42 -30.69
N ASN A 388 -19.23 9.35 -30.30
CA ASN A 388 -18.08 9.57 -31.19
C ASN A 388 -18.10 8.67 -32.40
N LEU A 389 -18.43 7.37 -32.26
CA LEU A 389 -18.54 6.42 -33.38
C LEU A 389 -19.63 6.83 -34.37
N TYR A 390 -20.78 7.25 -33.85
CA TYR A 390 -21.88 7.71 -34.71
C TYR A 390 -21.50 8.93 -35.55
N LEU A 391 -20.82 9.91 -34.93
CA LEU A 391 -20.32 11.07 -35.66
C LEU A 391 -19.20 10.73 -36.65
N GLN A 392 -18.36 9.74 -36.34
CA GLN A 392 -17.35 9.24 -37.29
C GLN A 392 -17.98 8.57 -38.51
N ASP A 393 -19.03 7.76 -38.31
CA ASP A 393 -19.73 7.10 -39.40
C ASP A 393 -20.37 8.11 -40.34
N ILE A 394 -21.02 9.17 -39.81
CA ILE A 394 -21.58 10.26 -40.63
C ILE A 394 -20.50 10.93 -41.48
N LEU A 395 -19.32 11.22 -40.95
CA LEU A 395 -18.21 11.82 -41.69
C LEU A 395 -17.67 10.89 -42.76
N ARG A 396 -17.55 9.61 -42.47
CA ARG A 396 -17.05 8.59 -43.40
C ARG A 396 -17.99 8.42 -44.58
N ASP A 397 -19.28 8.31 -44.30
CA ASP A 397 -20.30 8.12 -45.33
C ASP A 397 -20.40 9.36 -46.26
N ALA A 398 -20.36 10.56 -45.70
CA ALA A 398 -20.33 11.79 -46.47
C ALA A 398 -19.06 11.90 -47.34
N THR A 399 -17.92 11.44 -46.85
CA THR A 399 -16.65 11.44 -47.58
C THR A 399 -16.73 10.46 -48.75
N ALA A 400 -17.30 9.26 -48.54
CA ALA A 400 -17.51 8.26 -49.58
C ALA A 400 -18.45 8.76 -50.68
N VAL A 401 -19.58 9.39 -50.34
CA VAL A 401 -20.53 10.00 -51.28
C VAL A 401 -19.88 11.10 -52.12
N ASN A 402 -19.09 11.98 -51.46
CA ASN A 402 -18.38 13.05 -52.15
C ASN A 402 -17.30 12.51 -53.13
N ALA A 403 -16.59 11.45 -52.72
CA ALA A 403 -15.60 10.78 -53.59
C ALA A 403 -16.28 10.12 -54.82
N ALA A 404 -17.40 9.46 -54.61
CA ALA A 404 -18.18 8.88 -55.72
C ALA A 404 -18.69 9.95 -56.71
N ARG A 405 -19.22 11.06 -56.19
CA ARG A 405 -19.66 12.21 -57.05
C ARG A 405 -18.50 12.88 -57.79
N ALA A 406 -17.29 12.90 -57.22
CA ALA A 406 -16.10 13.44 -57.89
C ALA A 406 -15.57 12.51 -58.99
N ALA A 407 -15.74 11.18 -58.84
CA ALA A 407 -15.39 10.17 -59.83
C ALA A 407 -16.33 10.18 -61.02
N ASP A 408 -17.61 10.47 -60.78
CA ASP A 408 -18.67 10.49 -61.85
C ASP A 408 -18.61 11.78 -62.71
N LYS A 409 -17.84 12.77 -62.29
CA LYS A 409 -17.61 14.05 -63.03
C LYS A 409 -16.36 14.05 -63.89
N LYS A 410 -15.55 12.99 -63.90
CA LYS A 410 -14.38 12.79 -64.77
C LYS A 410 -14.69 11.85 -65.91
#